data_6e89da2b51a30472d6e07bd4e7cb2dca
#
_entry.id   6e89da2b51a30472d6e07bd4e7cb2dca
#
_cell.length_a   1.000
_cell.length_b   1.000
_cell.length_c   1.000
_cell.angle_alpha   90.00
_cell.angle_beta   90.00
_cell.angle_gamma   90.00
#
_symmetry.space_group_name_H-M   'P 1'
#
loop_
_entity.id
_entity.type
_entity.pdbx_description
1 polymer ?
#
loop_
_entity_poly.entity_id
_entity_poly.type
_entity_poly.pdbx_seq_one_letter_code
_entity_poly.pdbx_strand_id
1 'polypeptide(L)'
;MRASAILLLLVSACGTAVAQTPRPLRPVSTFSIVARDAKTGEMGVAVQSHWFAVGQIVPWAEAGVGAVATQSFVDPSYGKLGLELMRAGKSAPDALRALLEADDGRQVRQVGMVDSQGMVASFTGCKDIIAAGHVVHAQTSSGGFEARREGQQAPCVGHIDSGHDFAVQANLMANDKVWPAMAKAFEETKGDLAERMLAALDAAQAVGGDIRGRQSAAIVVVKAKSSGKSWEDRIFDLRVDDNPEPLKELRRLVTLQRAYNHMNAGDLAVEHKDNAGALREYSAAEQLASGAEGVPTSRLAEMIYWHAVALVTMGKVEESLPLFHKAFALQPSWRELTPRLPKSGLLPDDPKLIERITKE
;
A
#
# COMPACT_ATOMS: atom_id res chain seq x y z
N MET A 1 -62.72 -52.26 -8.06
CA MET A 1 -61.73 -51.45 -8.74
C MET A 1 -61.79 -50.04 -8.18
N ARG A 2 -60.87 -49.68 -7.28
CA ARG A 2 -60.81 -48.34 -6.64
C ARG A 2 -59.59 -47.63 -7.24
N ALA A 3 -59.80 -46.55 -7.99
CA ALA A 3 -58.80 -45.68 -8.52
C ALA A 3 -58.39 -44.64 -7.46
N SER A 4 -57.13 -44.68 -6.99
CA SER A 4 -56.56 -43.65 -6.11
C SER A 4 -55.94 -42.54 -6.96
N ALA A 5 -56.49 -41.33 -6.84
CA ALA A 5 -55.91 -40.14 -7.46
C ALA A 5 -54.79 -39.59 -6.54
N ILE A 6 -53.58 -39.51 -7.07
CA ILE A 6 -52.46 -38.89 -6.41
C ILE A 6 -52.48 -37.39 -6.78
N LEU A 7 -52.71 -36.52 -5.79
CA LEU A 7 -52.64 -35.07 -5.92
C LEU A 7 -51.19 -34.61 -5.70
N LEU A 8 -50.51 -34.16 -6.78
CA LEU A 8 -49.19 -33.55 -6.70
C LEU A 8 -49.35 -32.08 -6.29
N LEU A 9 -48.93 -31.75 -5.05
CA LEU A 9 -48.79 -30.37 -4.59
C LEU A 9 -47.44 -29.83 -5.12
N LEU A 10 -47.50 -28.92 -6.10
CA LEU A 10 -46.41 -28.08 -6.49
C LEU A 10 -46.25 -26.94 -5.47
N VAL A 11 -45.24 -27.06 -4.56
CA VAL A 11 -44.82 -25.98 -3.69
C VAL A 11 -43.94 -25.03 -4.50
N SER A 12 -44.52 -23.90 -4.94
CA SER A 12 -43.80 -22.81 -5.56
C SER A 12 -42.99 -22.09 -4.50
N ALA A 13 -41.69 -22.37 -4.44
CA ALA A 13 -40.73 -21.63 -3.59
C ALA A 13 -40.55 -20.23 -4.17
N CYS A 14 -41.37 -19.28 -3.70
CA CYS A 14 -41.15 -17.87 -3.98
C CYS A 14 -39.90 -17.43 -3.19
N GLY A 15 -38.72 -17.50 -3.81
CA GLY A 15 -37.52 -16.95 -3.25
C GLY A 15 -37.69 -15.44 -3.10
N THR A 16 -37.82 -14.96 -1.87
CA THR A 16 -37.72 -13.53 -1.57
C THR A 16 -36.30 -13.07 -1.91
N ALA A 17 -36.15 -12.41 -3.06
CA ALA A 17 -34.92 -11.66 -3.35
C ALA A 17 -34.77 -10.64 -2.22
N VAL A 18 -33.79 -10.85 -1.36
CA VAL A 18 -33.40 -9.86 -0.37
C VAL A 18 -32.88 -8.66 -1.16
N ALA A 19 -33.72 -7.61 -1.26
CA ALA A 19 -33.29 -6.35 -1.84
C ALA A 19 -32.05 -5.88 -1.06
N GLN A 20 -30.90 -5.85 -1.72
CA GLN A 20 -29.70 -5.24 -1.14
C GLN A 20 -30.03 -3.80 -0.81
N THR A 21 -29.93 -3.44 0.47
CA THR A 21 -30.06 -2.04 0.89
C THR A 21 -29.10 -1.19 0.06
N PRO A 22 -29.54 -0.13 -0.61
CA PRO A 22 -28.67 0.73 -1.38
C PRO A 22 -27.54 1.23 -0.48
N ARG A 23 -26.29 0.95 -0.84
CA ARG A 23 -25.15 1.53 -0.13
C ARG A 23 -25.20 3.04 -0.28
N PRO A 24 -24.95 3.83 0.78
CA PRO A 24 -24.91 5.28 0.68
C PRO A 24 -23.92 5.69 -0.41
N LEU A 25 -24.42 6.39 -1.43
CA LEU A 25 -23.62 6.91 -2.55
C LEU A 25 -22.82 8.15 -2.09
N ARG A 26 -21.80 7.93 -1.29
CA ARG A 26 -20.86 8.99 -0.91
C ARG A 26 -19.52 8.75 -1.62
N PRO A 27 -19.03 9.73 -2.42
CA PRO A 27 -17.81 9.53 -3.20
C PRO A 27 -16.57 9.52 -2.31
N VAL A 28 -15.69 8.58 -2.57
CA VAL A 28 -14.31 8.55 -2.07
C VAL A 28 -13.44 9.35 -3.03
N SER A 29 -13.53 10.66 -2.93
CA SER A 29 -12.72 11.56 -3.73
C SER A 29 -11.26 11.47 -3.32
N THR A 30 -10.37 11.37 -4.30
CA THR A 30 -9.08 10.77 -4.04
C THR A 30 -8.13 11.11 -5.18
N PHE A 31 -6.85 11.19 -4.89
CA PHE A 31 -5.81 11.05 -5.89
C PHE A 31 -4.91 9.87 -5.53
N SER A 32 -4.58 9.08 -6.53
CA SER A 32 -3.81 7.85 -6.37
C SER A 32 -2.91 7.56 -7.57
N ILE A 33 -1.96 6.67 -7.35
CA ILE A 33 -1.06 6.13 -8.37
C ILE A 33 -1.02 4.62 -8.24
N VAL A 34 -1.10 3.91 -9.37
CA VAL A 34 -0.68 2.51 -9.50
C VAL A 34 0.62 2.49 -10.30
N ALA A 35 1.61 1.72 -9.85
CA ALA A 35 2.89 1.70 -10.54
C ALA A 35 3.62 0.36 -10.39
N ARG A 36 4.47 0.08 -11.41
CA ARG A 36 5.48 -0.98 -11.38
C ARG A 36 6.86 -0.36 -11.62
N ASP A 37 7.83 -0.76 -10.86
CA ASP A 37 9.23 -0.42 -11.15
C ASP A 37 9.78 -1.35 -12.22
N ALA A 38 10.20 -0.82 -13.36
CA ALA A 38 10.70 -1.61 -14.49
C ALA A 38 12.01 -2.35 -14.20
N LYS A 39 12.79 -1.89 -13.19
CA LYS A 39 14.10 -2.49 -12.83
C LYS A 39 13.94 -3.61 -11.81
N THR A 40 13.15 -3.37 -10.75
CA THR A 40 12.97 -4.33 -9.65
C THR A 40 11.78 -5.26 -9.87
N GLY A 41 10.79 -4.83 -10.68
CA GLY A 41 9.53 -5.52 -10.88
C GLY A 41 8.55 -5.34 -9.72
N GLU A 42 8.88 -4.58 -8.69
CA GLU A 42 7.99 -4.23 -7.59
C GLU A 42 6.76 -3.48 -8.10
N MET A 43 5.63 -3.72 -7.47
CA MET A 43 4.37 -3.10 -7.84
C MET A 43 3.69 -2.50 -6.62
N GLY A 44 2.90 -1.44 -6.83
CA GLY A 44 2.22 -0.84 -5.70
C GLY A 44 1.16 0.18 -6.04
N VAL A 45 0.51 0.65 -4.99
CA VAL A 45 -0.49 1.72 -4.97
C VAL A 45 -0.15 2.70 -3.86
N ALA A 46 -0.21 3.99 -4.17
CA ALA A 46 -0.24 5.03 -3.14
C ALA A 46 -1.45 5.94 -3.35
N VAL A 47 -2.04 6.42 -2.24
CA VAL A 47 -3.30 7.15 -2.25
C VAL A 47 -3.39 8.16 -1.12
N GLN A 48 -4.03 9.31 -1.38
CA GLN A 48 -4.52 10.25 -0.36
C GLN A 48 -5.95 10.65 -0.66
N SER A 49 -6.73 10.88 0.41
CA SER A 49 -8.12 11.28 0.31
C SER A 49 -8.58 12.10 1.53
N HIS A 50 -9.60 12.92 1.33
CA HIS A 50 -10.45 13.41 2.42
C HIS A 50 -11.56 12.39 2.72
N TRP A 51 -11.14 11.22 3.19
CA TRP A 51 -11.98 10.09 3.57
C TRP A 51 -11.34 9.36 4.74
N PHE A 52 -12.14 8.91 5.71
CA PHE A 52 -11.63 8.12 6.83
C PHE A 52 -11.12 6.75 6.35
N ALA A 53 -9.87 6.41 6.70
CA ALA A 53 -9.26 5.09 6.45
C ALA A 53 -9.29 4.65 4.97
N VAL A 54 -8.89 5.54 4.04
CA VAL A 54 -8.86 5.27 2.58
C VAL A 54 -8.07 4.01 2.23
N GLY A 55 -7.07 3.67 3.04
CA GLY A 55 -6.23 2.49 2.85
C GLY A 55 -6.94 1.14 2.97
N GLN A 56 -8.18 1.12 3.46
CA GLN A 56 -8.97 -0.12 3.56
C GLN A 56 -9.70 -0.48 2.27
N ILE A 57 -9.93 0.50 1.38
CA ILE A 57 -10.87 0.33 0.26
C ILE A 57 -10.26 0.64 -1.11
N VAL A 58 -9.29 1.55 -1.19
CA VAL A 58 -8.72 2.00 -2.48
C VAL A 58 -7.55 1.15 -2.95
N PRO A 59 -6.48 0.89 -2.14
CA PRO A 59 -5.28 0.21 -2.63
C PRO A 59 -5.39 -1.32 -2.49
N TRP A 60 -5.05 -2.00 -3.57
CA TRP A 60 -4.98 -3.46 -3.66
C TRP A 60 -3.70 -3.85 -4.40
N ALA A 61 -2.93 -4.78 -3.86
CA ALA A 61 -1.72 -5.28 -4.53
C ALA A 61 -1.42 -6.72 -4.13
N GLU A 62 -0.86 -7.47 -5.09
CA GLU A 62 -0.45 -8.86 -4.90
C GLU A 62 0.85 -9.12 -5.66
N ALA A 63 1.84 -9.68 -4.96
CA ALA A 63 3.16 -9.99 -5.52
C ALA A 63 3.06 -10.97 -6.69
N GLY A 64 3.75 -10.63 -7.78
CA GLY A 64 3.74 -11.43 -9.00
C GLY A 64 2.47 -11.33 -9.85
N VAL A 65 1.47 -10.57 -9.40
CA VAL A 65 0.17 -10.41 -10.07
C VAL A 65 -0.06 -9.00 -10.57
N GLY A 66 -0.15 -8.01 -9.65
CA GLY A 66 -0.44 -6.65 -10.04
C GLY A 66 -0.85 -5.77 -8.87
N ALA A 67 -1.29 -4.54 -9.22
CA ALA A 67 -1.84 -3.57 -8.27
C ALA A 67 -3.04 -2.83 -8.86
N VAL A 68 -4.01 -2.48 -8.01
CA VAL A 68 -5.27 -1.84 -8.37
C VAL A 68 -5.58 -0.71 -7.40
N ALA A 69 -5.96 0.46 -7.92
CA ALA A 69 -6.60 1.54 -7.18
C ALA A 69 -8.04 1.70 -7.68
N THR A 70 -9.03 1.58 -6.79
CA THR A 70 -10.45 1.83 -7.10
C THR A 70 -10.98 2.94 -6.20
N GLN A 71 -11.55 3.99 -6.79
CA GLN A 71 -11.94 5.22 -6.10
C GLN A 71 -13.16 5.90 -6.73
N SER A 72 -13.46 7.15 -6.35
CA SER A 72 -14.69 7.89 -6.66
C SER A 72 -15.90 7.25 -5.95
N PHE A 73 -16.97 6.89 -6.62
CA PHE A 73 -18.00 6.03 -6.01
C PHE A 73 -17.44 4.60 -5.97
N VAL A 74 -16.61 4.37 -4.97
CA VAL A 74 -15.74 3.18 -4.88
C VAL A 74 -16.55 1.89 -4.89
N ASP A 75 -16.07 0.94 -5.70
CA ASP A 75 -16.45 -0.45 -5.62
C ASP A 75 -15.21 -1.32 -5.35
N PRO A 76 -15.05 -1.83 -4.12
CA PRO A 76 -13.89 -2.64 -3.75
C PRO A 76 -13.75 -3.93 -4.55
N SER A 77 -14.81 -4.38 -5.23
CA SER A 77 -14.77 -5.58 -6.07
C SER A 77 -13.77 -5.45 -7.23
N TYR A 78 -13.56 -4.24 -7.76
CA TYR A 78 -12.53 -3.98 -8.78
C TYR A 78 -11.13 -4.35 -8.30
N GLY A 79 -10.82 -4.11 -7.01
CA GLY A 79 -9.54 -4.50 -6.42
C GLY A 79 -9.36 -6.01 -6.43
N LYS A 80 -10.29 -6.73 -5.79
CA LYS A 80 -10.21 -8.18 -5.65
C LYS A 80 -10.33 -8.90 -7.00
N LEU A 81 -11.39 -8.62 -7.76
CA LEU A 81 -11.64 -9.30 -9.04
C LEU A 81 -10.61 -8.91 -10.11
N GLY A 82 -10.11 -7.66 -10.09
CA GLY A 82 -9.01 -7.24 -10.96
C GLY A 82 -7.75 -8.06 -10.74
N LEU A 83 -7.35 -8.26 -9.49
CA LEU A 83 -6.22 -9.14 -9.15
C LEU A 83 -6.49 -10.60 -9.54
N GLU A 84 -7.71 -11.11 -9.35
CA GLU A 84 -8.08 -12.47 -9.76
C GLU A 84 -7.99 -12.67 -11.28
N LEU A 85 -8.46 -11.71 -12.08
CA LEU A 85 -8.36 -11.74 -13.54
C LEU A 85 -6.89 -11.67 -13.99
N MET A 86 -6.08 -10.79 -13.40
CA MET A 86 -4.64 -10.70 -13.72
C MET A 86 -3.90 -11.97 -13.30
N ARG A 87 -4.22 -12.58 -12.17
CA ARG A 87 -3.68 -13.89 -11.76
C ARG A 87 -4.06 -15.02 -12.74
N ALA A 88 -5.24 -14.93 -13.35
CA ALA A 88 -5.69 -15.85 -14.41
C ALA A 88 -5.06 -15.56 -15.79
N GLY A 89 -4.09 -14.61 -15.88
CA GLY A 89 -3.34 -14.31 -17.09
C GLY A 89 -3.94 -13.23 -17.99
N LYS A 90 -4.95 -12.49 -17.51
CA LYS A 90 -5.42 -11.28 -18.23
C LYS A 90 -4.45 -10.14 -18.01
N SER A 91 -4.24 -9.31 -19.05
CA SER A 91 -3.54 -8.03 -18.88
C SER A 91 -4.36 -7.06 -18.01
N ALA A 92 -3.72 -6.07 -17.39
CA ALA A 92 -4.43 -5.04 -16.64
C ALA A 92 -5.49 -4.31 -17.50
N PRO A 93 -5.22 -3.93 -18.76
CA PRO A 93 -6.23 -3.37 -19.66
C PRO A 93 -7.43 -4.29 -19.89
N ASP A 94 -7.19 -5.61 -20.13
CA ASP A 94 -8.28 -6.56 -20.36
C ASP A 94 -9.10 -6.83 -19.08
N ALA A 95 -8.43 -6.92 -17.93
CA ALA A 95 -9.09 -7.07 -16.64
C ALA A 95 -10.00 -5.87 -16.33
N LEU A 96 -9.48 -4.65 -16.51
CA LEU A 96 -10.26 -3.44 -16.27
C LEU A 96 -11.46 -3.36 -17.24
N ARG A 97 -11.26 -3.64 -18.53
CA ARG A 97 -12.34 -3.62 -19.53
C ARG A 97 -13.45 -4.61 -19.18
N ALA A 98 -13.10 -5.85 -18.81
CA ALA A 98 -14.06 -6.87 -18.44
C ALA A 98 -14.92 -6.47 -17.22
N LEU A 99 -14.32 -5.84 -16.21
CA LEU A 99 -15.04 -5.36 -15.03
C LEU A 99 -15.95 -4.18 -15.35
N LEU A 100 -15.50 -3.25 -16.19
CA LEU A 100 -16.31 -2.12 -16.66
C LEU A 100 -17.52 -2.58 -17.50
N GLU A 101 -17.38 -3.61 -18.30
CA GLU A 101 -18.47 -4.19 -19.08
C GLU A 101 -19.57 -4.79 -18.19
N ALA A 102 -19.18 -5.37 -17.05
CA ALA A 102 -20.08 -5.98 -16.09
C ALA A 102 -20.69 -4.99 -15.07
N ASP A 103 -20.20 -3.76 -14.98
CA ASP A 103 -20.67 -2.74 -14.01
C ASP A 103 -21.59 -1.73 -14.67
N ASP A 104 -22.90 -1.81 -14.40
CA ASP A 104 -23.88 -0.81 -14.84
C ASP A 104 -23.63 0.57 -14.20
N GLY A 105 -22.89 0.63 -13.09
CA GLY A 105 -22.51 1.84 -12.37
C GLY A 105 -21.18 2.48 -12.83
N ARG A 106 -20.51 1.94 -13.87
CA ARG A 106 -19.15 2.36 -14.29
C ARG A 106 -18.98 3.85 -14.53
N GLN A 107 -20.05 4.57 -14.90
CA GLN A 107 -20.00 6.02 -15.18
C GLN A 107 -19.56 6.89 -13.98
N VAL A 108 -19.56 6.34 -12.78
CA VAL A 108 -19.13 7.02 -11.54
C VAL A 108 -17.92 6.35 -10.90
N ARG A 109 -17.22 5.46 -11.63
CA ARG A 109 -16.00 4.78 -11.15
C ARG A 109 -14.77 5.47 -11.66
N GLN A 110 -13.72 5.45 -10.83
CA GLN A 110 -12.36 5.77 -11.28
C GLN A 110 -11.42 4.67 -10.81
N VAL A 111 -10.73 4.01 -11.75
CA VAL A 111 -9.95 2.80 -11.48
C VAL A 111 -8.65 2.83 -12.25
N GLY A 112 -7.53 2.56 -11.57
CA GLY A 112 -6.22 2.30 -12.20
C GLY A 112 -5.76 0.88 -11.90
N MET A 113 -5.16 0.19 -12.87
CA MET A 113 -4.60 -1.15 -12.72
C MET A 113 -3.23 -1.26 -13.39
N VAL A 114 -2.31 -2.01 -12.80
CA VAL A 114 -1.03 -2.40 -13.39
C VAL A 114 -0.79 -3.88 -13.14
N ASP A 115 -0.33 -4.64 -14.15
CA ASP A 115 0.01 -6.04 -14.02
C ASP A 115 1.52 -6.29 -13.86
N SER A 116 1.90 -7.54 -13.61
CA SER A 116 3.29 -7.96 -13.40
C SER A 116 4.18 -7.80 -14.64
N GLN A 117 3.61 -7.59 -15.82
CA GLN A 117 4.34 -7.32 -17.06
C GLN A 117 4.53 -5.81 -17.29
N GLY A 118 3.90 -4.97 -16.45
CA GLY A 118 3.94 -3.51 -16.57
C GLY A 118 2.89 -2.94 -17.51
N MET A 119 1.96 -3.76 -18.03
CA MET A 119 0.81 -3.21 -18.72
C MET A 119 -0.07 -2.48 -17.73
N VAL A 120 -0.52 -1.29 -18.10
CA VAL A 120 -1.32 -0.43 -17.20
C VAL A 120 -2.57 0.07 -17.93
N ALA A 121 -3.65 0.24 -17.20
CA ALA A 121 -4.83 0.95 -17.68
C ALA A 121 -5.43 1.80 -16.57
N SER A 122 -6.03 2.93 -16.95
CA SER A 122 -6.82 3.77 -16.05
C SER A 122 -8.12 4.18 -16.72
N PHE A 123 -9.19 4.23 -15.93
CA PHE A 123 -10.52 4.64 -16.35
C PHE A 123 -11.05 5.77 -15.46
N THR A 124 -11.62 6.80 -16.07
CA THR A 124 -12.38 7.86 -15.40
C THR A 124 -13.79 7.91 -15.97
N GLY A 125 -14.77 7.68 -15.14
CA GLY A 125 -16.20 7.70 -15.51
C GLY A 125 -16.68 9.09 -15.85
N CYS A 126 -17.60 9.18 -16.82
CA CYS A 126 -18.14 10.46 -17.30
C CYS A 126 -19.01 11.23 -16.29
N LYS A 127 -19.35 10.62 -15.17
CA LYS A 127 -20.08 11.23 -14.05
C LYS A 127 -19.23 11.36 -12.79
N ASP A 128 -17.92 11.13 -12.91
CA ASP A 128 -17.02 11.47 -11.83
C ASP A 128 -17.09 12.97 -11.54
N ILE A 129 -16.98 13.32 -10.25
CA ILE A 129 -17.10 14.71 -9.84
C ILE A 129 -15.85 15.48 -10.33
N ILE A 130 -16.10 16.55 -11.07
CA ILE A 130 -15.06 17.45 -11.62
C ILE A 130 -14.25 18.12 -10.46
N ALA A 131 -12.95 18.45 -10.56
CA ALA A 131 -12.03 18.07 -11.63
C ALA A 131 -11.62 16.61 -11.49
N ALA A 132 -11.80 15.83 -12.54
CA ALA A 132 -11.49 14.40 -12.57
C ALA A 132 -10.75 14.04 -13.86
N GLY A 133 -9.74 13.18 -13.74
CA GLY A 133 -8.96 12.73 -14.88
C GLY A 133 -7.83 11.79 -14.47
N HIS A 134 -7.07 11.33 -15.47
CA HIS A 134 -5.92 10.46 -15.26
C HIS A 134 -4.83 10.72 -16.31
N VAL A 135 -3.63 10.23 -16.05
CA VAL A 135 -2.51 10.12 -17.01
C VAL A 135 -1.99 8.69 -16.94
N VAL A 136 -1.78 8.11 -18.11
CA VAL A 136 -1.14 6.80 -18.27
C VAL A 136 0.20 7.01 -18.99
N HIS A 137 1.28 6.44 -18.46
CA HIS A 137 2.60 6.57 -19.08
C HIS A 137 2.66 5.81 -20.41
N ALA A 138 3.29 6.41 -21.43
CA ALA A 138 3.40 5.86 -22.80
C ALA A 138 2.04 5.43 -23.38
N GLN A 139 1.07 6.32 -23.27
CA GLN A 139 -0.33 6.12 -23.61
C GLN A 139 -0.56 5.57 -25.03
N THR A 140 -1.34 4.51 -25.14
CA THR A 140 -2.06 4.12 -26.33
C THR A 140 -3.55 4.33 -26.07
N SER A 141 -4.20 5.25 -26.80
CA SER A 141 -5.63 5.51 -26.65
C SER A 141 -6.44 4.25 -26.91
N SER A 142 -7.19 3.77 -25.94
CA SER A 142 -7.99 2.53 -26.06
C SER A 142 -9.50 2.79 -26.19
N GLY A 143 -9.91 4.04 -26.38
CA GLY A 143 -11.29 4.41 -26.69
C GLY A 143 -12.18 4.69 -25.48
N GLY A 144 -13.31 5.33 -25.73
CA GLY A 144 -14.32 5.66 -24.72
C GLY A 144 -15.27 4.50 -24.47
N PHE A 145 -15.71 4.34 -23.20
CA PHE A 145 -16.81 3.48 -22.81
C PHE A 145 -18.12 4.27 -22.81
N GLU A 146 -19.03 3.92 -23.71
CA GLU A 146 -20.36 4.52 -23.72
C GLU A 146 -21.26 3.86 -22.66
N ALA A 147 -21.75 4.63 -21.72
CA ALA A 147 -22.86 4.21 -20.89
C ALA A 147 -24.18 4.49 -21.64
N ARG A 148 -24.75 3.48 -22.25
CA ARG A 148 -26.11 3.59 -22.80
C ARG A 148 -27.12 3.68 -21.66
N ARG A 149 -27.82 4.81 -21.55
CA ARG A 149 -29.07 4.92 -20.79
C ARG A 149 -30.20 5.09 -21.79
N GLU A 150 -31.23 4.25 -21.68
CA GLU A 150 -32.49 4.48 -22.37
C GLU A 150 -33.03 5.89 -22.03
N GLY A 151 -33.25 6.74 -23.07
CA GLY A 151 -33.88 8.05 -22.93
C GLY A 151 -32.92 9.24 -22.72
N GLN A 152 -31.60 9.14 -22.81
CA GLN A 152 -30.70 10.30 -22.75
C GLN A 152 -30.27 10.81 -24.13
N GLN A 153 -30.31 12.16 -24.29
CA GLN A 153 -29.99 12.87 -25.57
C GLN A 153 -28.51 12.83 -25.99
N ALA A 154 -27.59 12.46 -25.12
CA ALA A 154 -26.17 12.25 -25.44
C ALA A 154 -25.59 11.08 -24.63
N PRO A 155 -24.72 10.22 -25.21
CA PRO A 155 -24.06 9.17 -24.48
C PRO A 155 -23.12 9.76 -23.43
N CYS A 156 -23.18 9.23 -22.20
CA CYS A 156 -22.19 9.51 -21.19
C CYS A 156 -20.98 8.61 -21.46
N VAL A 157 -19.88 9.19 -21.91
CA VAL A 157 -18.66 8.47 -22.32
C VAL A 157 -17.63 8.62 -21.23
N GLY A 158 -17.31 7.51 -20.54
CA GLY A 158 -16.12 7.43 -19.70
C GLY A 158 -14.87 7.27 -20.58
N HIS A 159 -13.70 7.66 -20.06
CA HIS A 159 -12.44 7.59 -20.77
C HIS A 159 -11.54 6.50 -20.18
N ILE A 160 -11.02 5.62 -21.03
CA ILE A 160 -10.05 4.58 -20.68
C ILE A 160 -8.79 4.73 -21.53
N ASP A 161 -7.66 4.79 -20.86
CA ASP A 161 -6.34 4.75 -21.49
C ASP A 161 -5.53 3.56 -20.99
N SER A 162 -4.64 3.06 -21.81
CA SER A 162 -3.68 2.02 -21.48
C SER A 162 -2.27 2.38 -21.91
N GLY A 163 -1.28 1.79 -21.26
CA GLY A 163 0.13 2.05 -21.51
C GLY A 163 1.01 1.13 -20.65
N HIS A 164 2.10 1.67 -20.14
CA HIS A 164 3.09 0.90 -19.40
C HIS A 164 3.50 1.59 -18.09
N ASP A 165 3.93 0.77 -17.13
CA ASP A 165 4.61 1.09 -15.88
C ASP A 165 3.78 1.83 -14.83
N PHE A 166 3.05 2.91 -15.15
CA PHE A 166 2.22 3.60 -14.16
C PHE A 166 1.01 4.33 -14.74
N ALA A 167 0.02 4.52 -13.88
CA ALA A 167 -1.07 5.47 -14.08
C ALA A 167 -1.35 6.25 -12.80
N VAL A 168 -1.67 7.53 -12.97
CA VAL A 168 -2.16 8.42 -11.92
C VAL A 168 -3.59 8.82 -12.24
N GLN A 169 -4.44 8.88 -11.22
CA GLN A 169 -5.83 9.26 -11.34
C GLN A 169 -6.28 10.12 -10.16
N ALA A 170 -7.19 11.04 -10.43
CA ALA A 170 -7.75 11.94 -9.42
C ALA A 170 -9.17 12.35 -9.75
N ASN A 171 -10.00 12.59 -8.74
CA ASN A 171 -11.39 13.07 -8.88
C ASN A 171 -11.76 13.99 -7.72
N LEU A 172 -12.64 14.97 -7.96
CA LEU A 172 -13.04 16.03 -7.01
C LEU A 172 -11.84 16.83 -6.50
N MET A 173 -10.93 17.17 -7.39
CA MET A 173 -9.75 17.95 -7.05
C MET A 173 -10.03 19.46 -7.06
N ALA A 174 -9.12 20.22 -6.48
CA ALA A 174 -9.17 21.67 -6.53
C ALA A 174 -9.05 22.22 -7.99
N ASN A 175 -8.37 21.48 -8.86
CA ASN A 175 -8.18 21.82 -10.27
C ASN A 175 -7.66 20.62 -11.09
N ASP A 176 -7.54 20.79 -12.41
CA ASP A 176 -7.11 19.78 -13.38
C ASP A 176 -5.57 19.61 -13.50
N LYS A 177 -4.78 20.34 -12.72
CA LYS A 177 -3.31 20.21 -12.70
C LYS A 177 -2.83 19.04 -11.83
N VAL A 178 -3.71 18.44 -11.03
CA VAL A 178 -3.33 17.45 -10.01
C VAL A 178 -2.71 16.21 -10.65
N TRP A 179 -3.39 15.52 -11.56
CA TRP A 179 -2.87 14.28 -12.16
C TRP A 179 -1.66 14.52 -13.10
N PRO A 180 -1.55 15.61 -13.89
CA PRO A 180 -0.32 15.91 -14.61
C PRO A 180 0.88 16.18 -13.71
N ALA A 181 0.68 16.87 -12.57
CA ALA A 181 1.74 17.09 -11.59
C ALA A 181 2.23 15.78 -10.95
N MET A 182 1.31 14.86 -10.66
CA MET A 182 1.64 13.53 -10.14
C MET A 182 2.50 12.73 -11.12
N ALA A 183 2.09 12.67 -12.39
CA ALA A 183 2.81 11.94 -13.42
C ALA A 183 4.24 12.48 -13.58
N LYS A 184 4.38 13.80 -13.74
CA LYS A 184 5.68 14.46 -13.84
C LYS A 184 6.58 14.16 -12.64
N ALA A 185 6.06 14.30 -11.42
CA ALA A 185 6.85 14.05 -10.21
C ALA A 185 7.29 12.59 -10.10
N PHE A 186 6.45 11.63 -10.46
CA PHE A 186 6.81 10.22 -10.48
C PHE A 186 7.94 9.89 -11.46
N GLU A 187 7.93 10.50 -12.65
CA GLU A 187 8.95 10.31 -13.68
C GLU A 187 10.30 10.95 -13.31
N GLU A 188 10.27 12.17 -12.76
CA GLU A 188 11.47 12.96 -12.45
C GLU A 188 12.16 12.52 -11.14
N THR A 189 11.41 11.90 -10.20
CA THR A 189 11.94 11.51 -8.89
C THR A 189 12.80 10.26 -8.99
N LYS A 190 13.97 10.31 -8.35
CA LYS A 190 14.88 9.17 -8.19
C LYS A 190 14.62 8.48 -6.86
N GLY A 191 14.93 7.19 -6.77
CA GLY A 191 14.76 6.39 -5.56
C GLY A 191 14.01 5.10 -5.85
N ASP A 192 13.58 4.44 -4.78
CA ASP A 192 12.74 3.24 -4.87
C ASP A 192 11.30 3.59 -5.27
N LEU A 193 10.49 2.56 -5.53
CA LEU A 193 9.11 2.73 -5.96
C LEU A 193 8.29 3.56 -4.94
N ALA A 194 8.49 3.32 -3.65
CA ALA A 194 7.76 4.02 -2.60
C ALA A 194 8.07 5.53 -2.59
N GLU A 195 9.35 5.91 -2.74
CA GLU A 195 9.76 7.32 -2.80
C GLU A 195 9.16 8.05 -3.99
N ARG A 196 9.19 7.42 -5.16
CA ARG A 196 8.61 7.98 -6.40
C ARG A 196 7.09 8.15 -6.29
N MET A 197 6.40 7.18 -5.66
CA MET A 197 4.95 7.24 -5.44
C MET A 197 4.58 8.33 -4.41
N LEU A 198 5.35 8.46 -3.33
CA LEU A 198 5.15 9.54 -2.35
C LEU A 198 5.37 10.91 -2.98
N ALA A 199 6.39 11.07 -3.83
CA ALA A 199 6.64 12.33 -4.55
C ALA A 199 5.46 12.70 -5.47
N ALA A 200 4.81 11.72 -6.10
CA ALA A 200 3.60 11.95 -6.88
C ALA A 200 2.45 12.49 -6.02
N LEU A 201 2.23 11.90 -4.83
CA LEU A 201 1.20 12.39 -3.91
C LEU A 201 1.51 13.79 -3.36
N ASP A 202 2.78 14.09 -3.03
CA ASP A 202 3.20 15.41 -2.58
C ASP A 202 2.99 16.47 -3.68
N ALA A 203 3.31 16.14 -4.94
CA ALA A 203 3.06 17.03 -6.08
C ALA A 203 1.57 17.30 -6.30
N ALA A 204 0.71 16.29 -6.13
CA ALA A 204 -0.75 16.47 -6.14
C ALA A 204 -1.20 17.47 -5.09
N GLN A 205 -0.72 17.29 -3.85
CA GLN A 205 -1.08 18.16 -2.73
C GLN A 205 -0.56 19.58 -2.93
N ALA A 206 0.65 19.75 -3.49
CA ALA A 206 1.26 21.05 -3.73
C ALA A 206 0.48 21.94 -4.74
N VAL A 207 -0.27 21.32 -5.68
CA VAL A 207 -1.10 22.05 -6.65
C VAL A 207 -2.57 22.16 -6.25
N GLY A 208 -2.89 21.77 -4.99
CA GLY A 208 -4.22 21.95 -4.41
C GLY A 208 -4.86 20.67 -3.89
N GLY A 209 -4.56 19.49 -4.46
CA GLY A 209 -5.08 18.21 -3.99
C GLY A 209 -6.61 18.10 -3.99
N ASP A 210 -7.14 17.36 -3.01
CA ASP A 210 -8.58 17.21 -2.78
C ASP A 210 -9.19 18.54 -2.32
N ILE A 211 -10.23 19.02 -3.00
CA ILE A 211 -10.87 20.32 -2.69
C ILE A 211 -11.48 20.36 -1.28
N ARG A 212 -11.77 19.22 -0.68
CA ARG A 212 -12.32 19.13 0.69
C ARG A 212 -11.24 19.18 1.77
N GLY A 213 -9.98 18.99 1.40
CA GLY A 213 -8.84 18.93 2.31
C GLY A 213 -8.18 17.56 2.40
N ARG A 214 -7.53 17.29 3.54
CA ARG A 214 -6.71 16.09 3.79
C ARG A 214 -7.28 15.31 4.95
N GLN A 215 -7.22 13.98 4.94
CA GLN A 215 -7.64 13.18 6.09
C GLN A 215 -6.84 11.89 6.22
N SER A 216 -6.70 11.10 5.17
CA SER A 216 -6.02 9.81 5.23
C SER A 216 -5.12 9.57 4.03
N ALA A 217 -4.15 8.67 4.18
CA ALA A 217 -3.26 8.24 3.10
C ALA A 217 -2.83 6.80 3.31
N ALA A 218 -2.43 6.12 2.24
CA ALA A 218 -1.91 4.77 2.32
C ALA A 218 -0.91 4.48 1.20
N ILE A 219 -0.03 3.52 1.44
CA ILE A 219 0.86 2.95 0.45
C ILE A 219 0.95 1.44 0.64
N VAL A 220 0.81 0.70 -0.45
CA VAL A 220 1.06 -0.74 -0.51
C VAL A 220 2.07 -0.98 -1.62
N VAL A 221 3.19 -1.65 -1.30
CA VAL A 221 4.18 -2.09 -2.28
C VAL A 221 4.48 -3.56 -2.04
N VAL A 222 4.46 -4.33 -3.11
CA VAL A 222 4.68 -5.77 -3.09
C VAL A 222 5.88 -6.17 -3.95
N LYS A 223 6.48 -7.31 -3.64
CA LYS A 223 7.59 -7.89 -4.38
C LYS A 223 7.19 -8.24 -5.82
N ALA A 224 8.17 -8.26 -6.72
CA ALA A 224 8.00 -8.66 -8.12
C ALA A 224 7.49 -10.08 -8.31
N LYS A 225 7.82 -10.98 -7.38
CA LYS A 225 7.44 -12.40 -7.40
C LYS A 225 6.90 -12.80 -6.05
N SER A 226 5.86 -13.63 -6.06
CA SER A 226 5.36 -14.22 -4.82
C SER A 226 6.34 -15.25 -4.28
N SER A 227 6.55 -15.21 -2.96
CA SER A 227 7.29 -16.25 -2.21
C SER A 227 6.43 -17.48 -1.91
N GLY A 228 5.14 -17.45 -2.24
CA GLY A 228 4.13 -18.39 -1.79
C GLY A 228 3.61 -18.11 -0.38
N LYS A 229 4.13 -17.09 0.29
CA LYS A 229 3.75 -16.64 1.62
C LYS A 229 3.35 -15.17 1.55
N SER A 230 2.08 -14.89 1.38
CA SER A 230 1.58 -13.53 1.12
C SER A 230 1.97 -12.51 2.20
N TRP A 231 2.21 -12.96 3.44
CA TRP A 231 2.67 -12.11 4.56
C TRP A 231 4.14 -11.68 4.45
N GLU A 232 4.96 -12.38 3.66
CA GLU A 232 6.37 -12.03 3.38
C GLU A 232 6.52 -11.20 2.09
N ASP A 233 5.46 -11.07 1.30
CA ASP A 233 5.51 -10.48 -0.04
C ASP A 233 5.26 -8.97 -0.04
N ARG A 234 4.85 -8.38 1.09
CA ARG A 234 4.65 -6.94 1.25
C ARG A 234 5.92 -6.26 1.71
N ILE A 235 6.38 -5.28 0.92
CA ILE A 235 7.51 -4.41 1.26
C ILE A 235 7.01 -3.26 2.13
N PHE A 236 5.87 -2.67 1.72
CA PHE A 236 5.13 -1.68 2.48
C PHE A 236 3.64 -2.03 2.49
N ASP A 237 2.99 -1.89 3.64
CA ASP A 237 1.53 -1.86 3.82
C ASP A 237 1.25 -0.90 4.98
N LEU A 238 1.25 0.40 4.64
CA LEU A 238 1.20 1.46 5.63
C LEU A 238 -0.02 2.34 5.40
N ARG A 239 -0.70 2.69 6.48
CA ARG A 239 -1.96 3.43 6.47
C ARG A 239 -1.93 4.53 7.53
N VAL A 240 -2.43 5.68 7.13
CA VAL A 240 -2.75 6.80 8.00
C VAL A 240 -4.25 7.03 7.87
N ASP A 241 -4.99 6.58 8.87
CA ASP A 241 -6.45 6.49 8.76
C ASP A 241 -7.16 7.83 9.00
N ASP A 242 -6.59 8.68 9.89
CA ASP A 242 -7.10 10.01 10.20
C ASP A 242 -5.98 10.92 10.71
N ASN A 243 -5.59 11.92 9.93
CA ASN A 243 -4.52 12.86 10.28
C ASN A 243 -4.66 14.13 9.43
N PRO A 244 -4.48 15.35 9.99
CA PRO A 244 -4.51 16.59 9.22
C PRO A 244 -3.36 16.73 8.21
N GLU A 245 -2.24 16.03 8.42
CA GLU A 245 -1.08 15.99 7.53
C GLU A 245 -0.72 14.52 7.13
N PRO A 246 -1.63 13.82 6.43
CA PRO A 246 -1.52 12.38 6.24
C PRO A 246 -0.30 11.97 5.40
N LEU A 247 0.13 12.80 4.42
CA LEU A 247 1.32 12.52 3.61
C LEU A 247 2.61 12.67 4.42
N LYS A 248 2.70 13.68 5.30
CA LYS A 248 3.84 13.85 6.21
C LYS A 248 3.97 12.64 7.13
N GLU A 249 2.87 12.18 7.70
CA GLU A 249 2.84 11.00 8.56
C GLU A 249 3.15 9.72 7.76
N LEU A 250 2.59 9.54 6.57
CA LEU A 250 2.88 8.39 5.72
C LEU A 250 4.37 8.31 5.34
N ARG A 251 5.00 9.44 5.01
CA ARG A 251 6.44 9.53 4.73
C ARG A 251 7.28 9.14 5.94
N ARG A 252 6.90 9.59 7.14
CA ARG A 252 7.53 9.18 8.40
C ARG A 252 7.44 7.68 8.60
N LEU A 253 6.26 7.08 8.36
CA LEU A 253 6.05 5.63 8.47
C LEU A 253 6.86 4.84 7.44
N VAL A 254 6.96 5.31 6.19
CA VAL A 254 7.80 4.67 5.16
C VAL A 254 9.27 4.68 5.58
N THR A 255 9.77 5.80 6.10
CA THR A 255 11.15 5.88 6.59
C THR A 255 11.39 4.93 7.77
N LEU A 256 10.45 4.87 8.69
CA LEU A 256 10.51 3.95 9.83
C LEU A 256 10.47 2.48 9.39
N GLN A 257 9.60 2.12 8.44
CA GLN A 257 9.55 0.77 7.89
C GLN A 257 10.86 0.36 7.21
N ARG A 258 11.51 1.29 6.47
CA ARG A 258 12.85 1.04 5.90
C ARG A 258 13.87 0.73 7.00
N ALA A 259 13.85 1.48 8.10
CA ALA A 259 14.75 1.23 9.22
C ALA A 259 14.51 -0.15 9.85
N TYR A 260 13.24 -0.55 10.05
CA TYR A 260 12.91 -1.89 10.53
C TYR A 260 13.26 -3.00 9.53
N ASN A 261 13.14 -2.76 8.24
CA ASN A 261 13.55 -3.72 7.21
C ASN A 261 15.07 -3.98 7.28
N HIS A 262 15.88 -2.94 7.49
CA HIS A 262 17.32 -3.08 7.72
C HIS A 262 17.62 -3.82 9.03
N MET A 263 16.89 -3.52 10.11
CA MET A 263 17.06 -4.24 11.38
C MET A 263 16.77 -5.75 11.21
N ASN A 264 15.66 -6.11 10.55
CA ASN A 264 15.31 -7.50 10.27
C ASN A 264 16.33 -8.19 9.36
N ALA A 265 16.91 -7.48 8.39
CA ALA A 265 17.99 -7.98 7.55
C ALA A 265 19.27 -8.22 8.37
N GLY A 266 19.54 -7.36 9.35
CA GLY A 266 20.61 -7.52 10.32
C GLY A 266 20.45 -8.79 11.16
N ASP A 267 19.26 -9.01 11.73
CA ASP A 267 18.92 -10.22 12.50
C ASP A 267 19.13 -11.50 11.67
N LEU A 268 18.64 -11.52 10.44
CA LEU A 268 18.81 -12.63 9.51
C LEU A 268 20.29 -12.89 9.15
N ALA A 269 21.07 -11.83 8.99
CA ALA A 269 22.51 -11.93 8.75
C ALA A 269 23.26 -12.55 9.95
N VAL A 270 22.84 -12.23 11.19
CA VAL A 270 23.38 -12.89 12.42
C VAL A 270 23.07 -14.38 12.40
N GLU A 271 21.86 -14.78 12.10
CA GLU A 271 21.45 -16.20 12.01
C GLU A 271 22.29 -16.96 10.96
N HIS A 272 22.60 -16.32 9.84
CA HIS A 272 23.46 -16.85 8.77
C HIS A 272 24.96 -16.73 9.04
N LYS A 273 25.36 -16.17 10.19
CA LYS A 273 26.76 -15.91 10.57
C LYS A 273 27.48 -14.92 9.64
N ASP A 274 26.75 -14.09 8.91
CA ASP A 274 27.29 -12.95 8.16
C ASP A 274 27.42 -11.73 9.07
N ASN A 275 28.43 -11.75 9.95
CA ASN A 275 28.64 -10.67 10.91
C ASN A 275 28.89 -9.31 10.24
N ALA A 276 29.56 -9.29 9.08
CA ALA A 276 29.82 -8.04 8.34
C ALA A 276 28.53 -7.47 7.73
N GLY A 277 27.66 -8.35 7.18
CA GLY A 277 26.32 -7.99 6.71
C GLY A 277 25.47 -7.42 7.84
N ALA A 278 25.42 -8.12 8.96
CA ALA A 278 24.65 -7.69 10.13
C ALA A 278 25.03 -6.28 10.60
N LEU A 279 26.35 -5.99 10.75
CA LEU A 279 26.80 -4.66 11.17
C LEU A 279 26.44 -3.55 10.18
N ARG A 280 26.49 -3.83 8.87
CA ARG A 280 26.05 -2.86 7.85
C ARG A 280 24.55 -2.56 7.98
N GLU A 281 23.75 -3.60 8.13
CA GLU A 281 22.29 -3.48 8.19
C GLU A 281 21.83 -2.76 9.47
N TYR A 282 22.35 -3.09 10.64
CA TYR A 282 22.03 -2.36 11.88
C TYR A 282 22.47 -0.89 11.82
N SER A 283 23.65 -0.61 11.26
CA SER A 283 24.13 0.77 11.09
C SER A 283 23.22 1.57 10.17
N ALA A 284 22.71 0.96 9.08
CA ALA A 284 21.76 1.59 8.18
C ALA A 284 20.40 1.87 8.88
N ALA A 285 19.91 0.92 9.69
CA ALA A 285 18.69 1.10 10.49
C ALA A 285 18.81 2.29 11.44
N GLU A 286 19.91 2.36 12.21
CA GLU A 286 20.18 3.47 13.14
C GLU A 286 20.30 4.81 12.43
N GLN A 287 20.96 4.86 11.27
CA GLN A 287 21.11 6.08 10.48
C GLN A 287 19.76 6.60 10.00
N LEU A 288 18.90 5.72 9.47
CA LEU A 288 17.55 6.07 9.04
C LEU A 288 16.72 6.60 10.21
N ALA A 289 16.75 5.92 11.36
CA ALA A 289 15.99 6.33 12.53
C ALA A 289 16.48 7.63 13.16
N SER A 290 17.80 7.89 13.12
CA SER A 290 18.38 9.12 13.71
C SER A 290 18.21 10.35 12.84
N GLY A 291 18.14 10.18 11.51
CA GLY A 291 18.05 11.29 10.55
C GLY A 291 16.63 11.69 10.16
N ALA A 292 15.63 10.92 10.54
CA ALA A 292 14.26 11.11 10.07
C ALA A 292 13.46 12.08 10.96
N GLU A 293 12.87 13.11 10.32
CA GLU A 293 11.96 14.03 11.00
C GLU A 293 10.76 13.28 11.57
N GLY A 294 10.43 13.56 12.85
CA GLY A 294 9.26 12.99 13.52
C GLY A 294 9.40 11.54 13.98
N VAL A 295 10.52 10.86 13.76
CA VAL A 295 10.77 9.55 14.36
C VAL A 295 11.13 9.71 15.83
N PRO A 296 10.37 9.11 16.78
CA PRO A 296 10.66 9.21 18.19
C PRO A 296 12.02 8.60 18.53
N THR A 297 12.76 9.22 19.46
CA THR A 297 14.05 8.70 19.95
C THR A 297 13.95 7.29 20.54
N SER A 298 12.77 6.89 21.01
CA SER A 298 12.49 5.52 21.47
C SER A 298 12.66 4.47 20.38
N ARG A 299 12.43 4.83 19.10
CA ARG A 299 12.65 3.90 17.97
C ARG A 299 14.14 3.75 17.65
N LEU A 300 14.89 4.84 17.76
CA LEU A 300 16.35 4.78 17.68
C LEU A 300 16.94 3.97 18.84
N ALA A 301 16.42 4.15 20.06
CA ALA A 301 16.85 3.36 21.23
C ALA A 301 16.65 1.86 21.00
N GLU A 302 15.50 1.46 20.42
CA GLU A 302 15.17 0.07 20.08
C GLU A 302 16.19 -0.51 19.09
N MET A 303 16.50 0.19 18.02
CA MET A 303 17.47 -0.27 16.99
C MET A 303 18.88 -0.44 17.56
N ILE A 304 19.34 0.55 18.35
CA ILE A 304 20.63 0.48 19.05
C ILE A 304 20.66 -0.69 20.02
N TYR A 305 19.58 -0.93 20.76
CA TYR A 305 19.48 -2.02 21.72
C TYR A 305 19.63 -3.41 21.07
N TRP A 306 18.88 -3.67 20.01
CA TRP A 306 18.96 -4.95 19.31
C TRP A 306 20.29 -5.14 18.58
N HIS A 307 20.88 -4.06 18.07
CA HIS A 307 22.26 -4.11 17.57
C HIS A 307 23.25 -4.52 18.69
N ALA A 308 23.12 -3.97 19.89
CA ALA A 308 23.94 -4.36 21.03
C ALA A 308 23.77 -5.83 21.41
N VAL A 309 22.53 -6.35 21.43
CA VAL A 309 22.23 -7.78 21.64
C VAL A 309 22.90 -8.65 20.57
N ALA A 310 22.80 -8.25 19.30
CA ALA A 310 23.43 -8.95 18.19
C ALA A 310 24.97 -9.00 18.33
N LEU A 311 25.62 -7.92 18.76
CA LEU A 311 27.05 -7.90 19.04
C LEU A 311 27.46 -8.91 20.12
N VAL A 312 26.65 -9.06 21.20
CA VAL A 312 26.88 -10.10 22.21
C VAL A 312 26.82 -11.49 21.58
N THR A 313 25.79 -11.75 20.75
CA THR A 313 25.64 -13.03 20.03
C THR A 313 26.83 -13.34 19.10
N MET A 314 27.43 -12.29 18.50
CA MET A 314 28.64 -12.41 17.69
C MET A 314 29.94 -12.57 18.52
N GLY A 315 29.87 -12.60 19.85
CA GLY A 315 31.03 -12.63 20.74
C GLY A 315 31.75 -11.28 20.93
N LYS A 316 31.14 -10.17 20.47
CA LYS A 316 31.72 -8.82 20.50
C LYS A 316 31.21 -8.02 21.72
N VAL A 317 31.38 -8.60 22.93
CA VAL A 317 30.78 -8.04 24.16
C VAL A 317 31.28 -6.61 24.41
N GLU A 318 32.58 -6.34 24.26
CA GLU A 318 33.14 -5.01 24.53
C GLU A 318 32.56 -3.93 23.59
N GLU A 319 32.33 -4.29 22.33
CA GLU A 319 31.74 -3.39 21.35
C GLU A 319 30.23 -3.12 21.67
N SER A 320 29.53 -4.07 22.33
CA SER A 320 28.11 -3.94 22.67
C SER A 320 27.83 -2.99 23.84
N LEU A 321 28.75 -2.89 24.82
CA LEU A 321 28.52 -2.13 26.06
C LEU A 321 28.17 -0.65 25.83
N PRO A 322 28.90 0.10 24.97
CA PRO A 322 28.56 1.49 24.70
C PRO A 322 27.18 1.65 24.06
N LEU A 323 26.74 0.67 23.25
CA LEU A 323 25.41 0.70 22.61
C LEU A 323 24.31 0.42 23.63
N PHE A 324 24.50 -0.53 24.54
CA PHE A 324 23.54 -0.75 25.66
C PHE A 324 23.40 0.54 26.49
N HIS A 325 24.47 1.17 26.90
CA HIS A 325 24.41 2.41 27.67
C HIS A 325 23.70 3.53 26.91
N LYS A 326 23.96 3.67 25.60
CA LYS A 326 23.27 4.63 24.74
C LYS A 326 21.77 4.34 24.65
N ALA A 327 21.39 3.08 24.46
CA ALA A 327 19.99 2.67 24.40
C ALA A 327 19.27 2.94 25.74
N PHE A 328 19.92 2.64 26.88
CA PHE A 328 19.37 2.88 28.23
C PHE A 328 19.22 4.37 28.54
N ALA A 329 20.16 5.19 28.08
CA ALA A 329 20.08 6.64 28.22
C ALA A 329 18.90 7.25 27.43
N LEU A 330 18.62 6.71 26.24
CA LEU A 330 17.49 7.12 25.41
C LEU A 330 16.14 6.60 25.93
N GLN A 331 16.14 5.36 26.47
CA GLN A 331 14.93 4.71 26.99
C GLN A 331 15.27 3.73 28.11
N PRO A 332 15.13 4.11 29.39
CA PRO A 332 15.53 3.32 30.56
C PRO A 332 14.88 1.93 30.66
N SER A 333 13.69 1.73 30.11
CA SER A 333 12.98 0.44 30.15
C SER A 333 13.74 -0.73 29.49
N TRP A 334 14.67 -0.44 28.58
CA TRP A 334 15.54 -1.45 27.98
C TRP A 334 16.49 -2.08 29.01
N ARG A 335 16.95 -1.30 30.00
CA ARG A 335 17.76 -1.83 31.10
C ARG A 335 16.99 -2.85 31.93
N GLU A 336 15.69 -2.59 32.19
CA GLU A 336 14.81 -3.53 32.92
C GLU A 336 14.46 -4.79 32.11
N LEU A 337 14.43 -4.69 30.77
CA LEU A 337 14.21 -5.82 29.87
C LEU A 337 15.42 -6.78 29.86
N THR A 338 16.65 -6.25 29.87
CA THR A 338 17.88 -7.01 29.65
C THR A 338 18.00 -8.27 30.51
N PRO A 339 17.73 -8.27 31.84
CA PRO A 339 17.80 -9.49 32.67
C PRO A 339 16.78 -10.58 32.32
N ARG A 340 15.80 -10.28 31.44
CA ARG A 340 14.77 -11.25 31.02
C ARG A 340 15.14 -12.02 29.76
N LEU A 341 16.12 -11.51 28.98
CA LEU A 341 16.50 -12.08 27.67
C LEU A 341 17.19 -13.46 27.75
N PRO A 342 17.97 -13.81 28.79
CA PRO A 342 18.61 -15.13 28.87
C PRO A 342 17.63 -16.30 28.81
N LYS A 343 16.46 -16.18 29.44
CA LYS A 343 15.42 -17.22 29.42
C LYS A 343 14.87 -17.52 28.04
N SER A 344 14.90 -16.57 27.13
CA SER A 344 14.50 -16.73 25.73
C SER A 344 15.65 -17.03 24.78
N GLY A 345 16.87 -17.18 25.30
CA GLY A 345 18.05 -17.48 24.49
C GLY A 345 18.61 -16.30 23.70
N LEU A 346 18.11 -15.08 23.93
CA LEU A 346 18.54 -13.87 23.23
C LEU A 346 19.84 -13.26 23.78
N LEU A 347 20.20 -13.61 25.01
CA LEU A 347 21.49 -13.35 25.62
C LEU A 347 21.99 -14.60 26.33
N PRO A 348 23.32 -14.76 26.53
CA PRO A 348 23.87 -15.83 27.34
C PRO A 348 23.31 -15.81 28.77
N ASP A 349 23.06 -17.01 29.36
CA ASP A 349 22.67 -17.14 30.77
C ASP A 349 23.91 -17.02 31.67
N ASP A 350 24.48 -15.82 31.68
CA ASP A 350 25.64 -15.43 32.49
C ASP A 350 25.30 -14.21 33.36
N PRO A 351 25.05 -14.40 34.66
CA PRO A 351 24.73 -13.30 35.57
C PRO A 351 25.79 -12.19 35.62
N LYS A 352 27.08 -12.54 35.46
CA LYS A 352 28.14 -11.51 35.44
C LYS A 352 28.10 -10.65 34.19
N LEU A 353 27.78 -11.25 33.06
CA LEU A 353 27.59 -10.52 31.82
C LEU A 353 26.38 -9.57 31.93
N ILE A 354 25.28 -10.09 32.44
CA ILE A 354 24.05 -9.27 32.63
C ILE A 354 24.29 -8.11 33.58
N GLU A 355 24.94 -8.36 34.73
CA GLU A 355 25.34 -7.30 35.66
C GLU A 355 26.22 -6.26 34.95
N ARG A 356 27.18 -6.69 34.18
CA ARG A 356 28.11 -5.82 33.44
C ARG A 356 27.40 -4.97 32.38
N ILE A 357 26.42 -5.52 31.66
CA ILE A 357 25.62 -4.80 30.67
C ILE A 357 24.72 -3.75 31.37
N THR A 358 24.12 -4.12 32.49
CA THR A 358 23.15 -3.27 33.20
C THR A 358 23.75 -2.26 34.18
N LYS A 359 25.04 -2.42 34.51
CA LYS A 359 25.78 -1.49 35.34
C LYS A 359 26.02 -0.16 34.60
N GLU A 360 25.94 0.94 35.30
CA GLU A 360 26.12 2.29 34.72
C GLU A 360 27.51 2.58 34.16
#